data_9468053df23ea0ea43385c7cce05c932
#
_entry.id   9468053df23ea0ea43385c7cce05c932
#
_cell.length_a   1.000
_cell.length_b   1.000
_cell.length_c   1.000
_cell.angle_alpha   90.00
_cell.angle_beta   90.00
_cell.angle_gamma   90.00
#
_symmetry.space_group_name_H-M   'P 1'
#
loop_
_entity.id
_entity.type
_entity.pdbx_description
1 polymer ?
#
loop_
_entity_poly.entity_id
_entity_poly.type
_entity_poly.pdbx_seq_one_letter_code
_entity_poly.pdbx_strand_id
1 'polypeptide(L)'
;MTPQLSLTHFAAWRDNAQAHAPHAPAALPVVLDVREPWEVQTASVKPDGFTLLHIPMRDIPARIAELQQSPGSQHAIACLCHHGMRSLQVANFLQQSGFTEVVNLQGGIDAWSQLLDPSVAQY
;
A
#
# COMPACT_ATOMS: atom_id res chain seq x y z
N MET A 1 4.03 -10.61 -12.93
CA MET A 1 4.26 -10.88 -11.49
C MET A 1 4.51 -9.58 -10.77
N THR A 2 3.87 -9.38 -9.64
CA THR A 2 3.98 -8.13 -8.86
C THR A 2 5.29 -8.14 -8.07
N PRO A 3 6.07 -7.04 -8.12
CA PRO A 3 7.27 -6.95 -7.31
C PRO A 3 6.98 -6.98 -5.81
N GLN A 4 7.83 -7.66 -5.07
CA GLN A 4 7.83 -7.65 -3.61
C GLN A 4 8.79 -6.58 -3.14
N LEU A 5 8.32 -5.69 -2.26
CA LEU A 5 9.13 -4.65 -1.68
C LEU A 5 9.43 -4.97 -0.22
N SER A 6 10.70 -5.14 0.10
CA SER A 6 11.13 -5.29 1.49
C SER A 6 10.89 -3.97 2.23
N LEU A 7 10.45 -4.05 3.48
CA LEU A 7 10.22 -2.86 4.30
C LEU A 7 11.51 -2.08 4.54
N THR A 8 12.67 -2.72 4.45
CA THR A 8 13.96 -2.02 4.56
C THR A 8 14.19 -1.04 3.39
N HIS A 9 13.47 -1.23 2.28
CA HIS A 9 13.57 -0.37 1.11
C HIS A 9 12.37 0.56 0.96
N PHE A 10 11.44 0.57 1.93
CA PHE A 10 10.20 1.34 1.82
C PHE A 10 10.47 2.84 1.70
N ALA A 11 11.35 3.39 2.54
CA ALA A 11 11.63 4.82 2.52
C ALA A 11 12.19 5.26 1.17
N ALA A 12 13.09 4.47 0.57
CA ALA A 12 13.64 4.77 -0.74
C ALA A 12 12.56 4.73 -1.82
N TRP A 13 11.66 3.74 -1.76
CA TRP A 13 10.54 3.63 -2.70
C TRP A 13 9.61 4.84 -2.58
N ARG A 14 9.25 5.21 -1.36
CA ARG A 14 8.39 6.37 -1.09
C ARG A 14 8.99 7.65 -1.62
N ASP A 15 10.26 7.90 -1.32
CA ASP A 15 10.94 9.14 -1.71
C ASP A 15 11.13 9.21 -3.22
N ASN A 16 11.42 8.08 -3.86
CA ASN A 16 11.54 8.01 -5.31
C ASN A 16 10.20 8.30 -5.99
N ALA A 17 9.12 7.80 -5.45
CA ALA A 17 7.78 8.07 -5.98
C ALA A 17 7.41 9.55 -5.87
N GLN A 18 7.76 10.19 -4.75
CA GLN A 18 7.54 11.63 -4.58
C GLN A 18 8.37 12.45 -5.57
N ALA A 19 9.61 12.04 -5.83
CA ALA A 19 10.51 12.75 -6.75
C ALA A 19 10.00 12.76 -8.18
N HIS A 20 9.21 11.75 -8.57
CA HIS A 20 8.64 11.65 -9.92
C HIS A 20 7.36 12.47 -10.09
N ALA A 21 6.84 13.08 -9.03
CA ALA A 21 5.62 13.87 -9.09
C ALA A 21 5.76 15.18 -8.28
N PRO A 22 6.79 16.01 -8.53
CA PRO A 22 7.10 17.13 -7.66
C PRO A 22 6.07 18.27 -7.71
N HIS A 23 5.24 18.30 -8.76
CA HIS A 23 4.27 19.39 -8.95
C HIS A 23 2.85 19.02 -8.57
N ALA A 24 2.66 17.82 -8.02
CA ALA A 24 1.33 17.34 -7.65
C ALA A 24 1.38 16.82 -6.21
N PRO A 25 1.20 17.72 -5.21
CA PRO A 25 1.17 17.27 -3.80
C PRO A 25 0.10 16.20 -3.54
N ALA A 26 -0.97 16.20 -4.34
CA ALA A 26 -1.99 15.16 -4.28
C ALA A 26 -1.51 13.84 -4.86
N ALA A 27 -0.31 13.81 -5.45
CA ALA A 27 0.26 12.63 -6.10
C ALA A 27 1.27 11.90 -5.20
N LEU A 28 1.09 11.95 -3.88
CA LEU A 28 1.87 11.14 -2.97
C LEU A 28 1.67 9.66 -3.27
N PRO A 29 2.70 8.84 -3.06
CA PRO A 29 2.51 7.39 -3.17
C PRO A 29 1.43 6.92 -2.19
N VAL A 30 0.77 5.83 -2.54
CA VAL A 30 -0.36 5.30 -1.78
C VAL A 30 0.05 4.00 -1.12
N VAL A 31 -0.23 3.87 0.18
CA VAL A 31 -0.23 2.57 0.86
C VAL A 31 -1.68 2.13 0.94
N LEU A 32 -1.99 1.02 0.29
CA LEU A 32 -3.34 0.46 0.23
C LEU A 32 -3.43 -0.69 1.23
N ASP A 33 -4.13 -0.44 2.33
CA ASP A 33 -4.36 -1.43 3.39
C ASP A 33 -5.60 -2.24 3.02
N VAL A 34 -5.43 -3.53 2.79
CA VAL A 34 -6.51 -4.40 2.31
C VAL A 34 -7.03 -5.33 3.42
N ARG A 35 -6.69 -5.03 4.67
CA ARG A 35 -7.13 -5.83 5.82
C ARG A 35 -8.58 -5.56 6.17
N GLU A 36 -9.13 -6.39 7.07
CA GLU A 36 -10.48 -6.20 7.60
C GLU A 36 -10.52 -4.99 8.55
N PRO A 37 -11.71 -4.35 8.70
CA PRO A 37 -11.82 -3.18 9.58
C PRO A 37 -11.37 -3.42 11.02
N TRP A 38 -11.63 -4.62 11.58
CA TRP A 38 -11.22 -4.93 12.95
C TRP A 38 -9.69 -4.98 13.07
N GLU A 39 -8.99 -5.40 12.01
CA GLU A 39 -7.53 -5.43 12.00
C GLU A 39 -6.97 -4.01 12.01
N VAL A 40 -7.57 -3.11 11.24
CA VAL A 40 -7.14 -1.71 11.17
C VAL A 40 -7.35 -1.01 12.52
N GLN A 41 -8.41 -1.35 13.23
CA GLN A 41 -8.63 -0.83 14.58
C GLN A 41 -7.63 -1.36 15.58
N THR A 42 -7.17 -2.60 15.39
CA THR A 42 -6.20 -3.23 16.28
C THR A 42 -4.80 -2.65 16.09
N ALA A 43 -4.40 -2.42 14.85
CA ALA A 43 -3.08 -1.88 14.52
C ALA A 43 -3.14 -1.20 13.17
N SER A 44 -2.53 -0.02 13.03
CA SER A 44 -2.47 0.72 11.77
C SER A 44 -1.12 1.38 11.63
N VAL A 45 -0.65 1.49 10.38
CA VAL A 45 0.52 2.31 10.08
C VAL A 45 0.13 3.78 10.12
N LYS A 46 1.11 4.64 10.37
CA LYS A 46 0.88 6.09 10.41
C LYS A 46 1.36 6.70 9.10
N PRO A 47 0.53 7.48 8.40
CA PRO A 47 0.95 8.13 7.15
C PRO A 47 2.14 9.06 7.39
N ASP A 48 3.16 8.91 6.57
CA ASP A 48 4.35 9.75 6.61
C ASP A 48 4.94 9.79 5.19
N GLY A 49 4.60 10.85 4.45
CA GLY A 49 5.02 11.00 3.08
C GLY A 49 4.27 10.13 2.09
N PHE A 50 3.13 9.58 2.49
CA PHE A 50 2.26 8.77 1.64
C PHE A 50 0.81 8.95 2.07
N THR A 51 -0.11 8.62 1.17
CA THR A 51 -1.54 8.56 1.47
C THR A 51 -1.90 7.14 1.90
N LEU A 52 -2.56 7.01 3.03
CA LEU A 52 -3.05 5.71 3.50
C LEU A 52 -4.52 5.55 3.09
N LEU A 53 -4.81 4.52 2.31
CA LEU A 53 -6.18 4.15 1.94
C LEU A 53 -6.49 2.79 2.52
N HIS A 54 -7.71 2.63 3.05
CA HIS A 54 -8.18 1.34 3.55
C HIS A 54 -9.35 0.88 2.70
N ILE A 55 -9.16 -0.20 1.95
CA ILE A 55 -10.21 -0.88 1.20
C ILE A 55 -10.02 -2.37 1.46
N PRO A 56 -10.95 -3.02 2.20
CA PRO A 56 -10.84 -4.46 2.45
C PRO A 56 -10.71 -5.24 1.15
N MET A 57 -9.92 -6.29 1.17
CA MET A 57 -9.60 -7.09 -0.02
C MET A 57 -10.84 -7.48 -0.83
N ARG A 58 -11.90 -7.92 -0.15
CA ARG A 58 -13.13 -8.36 -0.81
C ARG A 58 -13.85 -7.23 -1.55
N ASP A 59 -13.60 -5.97 -1.17
CA ASP A 59 -14.27 -4.81 -1.77
C ASP A 59 -13.49 -4.22 -2.94
N ILE A 60 -12.26 -4.67 -3.18
CA ILE A 60 -11.40 -4.12 -4.21
C ILE A 60 -12.05 -4.16 -5.60
N PRO A 61 -12.62 -5.30 -6.07
CA PRO A 61 -13.21 -5.31 -7.41
C PRO A 61 -14.32 -4.30 -7.59
N ALA A 62 -15.18 -4.13 -6.58
CA ALA A 62 -16.30 -3.20 -6.66
C ALA A 62 -15.86 -1.73 -6.55
N ARG A 63 -14.72 -1.48 -5.92
CA ARG A 63 -14.23 -0.12 -5.65
C ARG A 63 -13.01 0.27 -6.47
N ILE A 64 -12.66 -0.53 -7.46
CA ILE A 64 -11.46 -0.28 -8.26
C ILE A 64 -11.51 1.07 -8.97
N ALA A 65 -12.71 1.55 -9.32
CA ALA A 65 -12.87 2.84 -9.96
C ALA A 65 -12.38 4.00 -9.07
N GLU A 66 -12.47 3.87 -7.76
CA GLU A 66 -11.95 4.87 -6.83
C GLU A 66 -10.44 5.00 -6.95
N LEU A 67 -9.75 3.88 -7.16
CA LEU A 67 -8.30 3.87 -7.35
C LEU A 67 -7.90 4.38 -8.73
N GLN A 68 -8.76 4.21 -9.74
CA GLN A 68 -8.48 4.66 -11.10
C GLN A 68 -8.68 6.16 -11.26
N GLN A 69 -9.67 6.72 -10.58
CA GLN A 69 -10.04 8.13 -10.78
C GLN A 69 -9.14 9.10 -10.04
N SER A 70 -8.72 8.77 -8.86
CA SER A 70 -7.94 9.68 -8.05
C SER A 70 -7.29 8.95 -6.91
N PRO A 71 -6.13 9.21 -6.75
CA PRO A 71 -4.96 9.53 -7.55
C PRO A 71 -4.36 8.33 -8.24
N GLY A 72 -5.10 7.27 -8.27
CA GLY A 72 -4.70 5.89 -8.32
C GLY A 72 -3.91 5.40 -9.50
N SER A 73 -4.37 5.55 -10.75
CA SER A 73 -3.73 4.85 -11.87
C SER A 73 -2.35 5.40 -12.23
N GLN A 74 -2.07 6.64 -11.84
CA GLN A 74 -0.78 7.29 -12.11
C GLN A 74 0.13 7.36 -10.90
N HIS A 75 -0.29 6.75 -9.79
CA HIS A 75 0.45 6.81 -8.54
C HIS A 75 1.08 5.47 -8.23
N ALA A 76 2.20 5.52 -7.53
CA ALA A 76 2.80 4.32 -6.98
C ALA A 76 1.93 3.81 -5.84
N ILE A 77 1.61 2.53 -5.85
CA ILE A 77 0.77 1.87 -4.84
C ILE A 77 1.55 0.73 -4.20
N ALA A 78 1.60 0.73 -2.87
CA ALA A 78 2.15 -0.38 -2.10
C ALA A 78 1.00 -1.04 -1.33
N CYS A 79 0.77 -2.32 -1.58
CA CYS A 79 -0.32 -3.06 -0.94
C CYS A 79 0.14 -3.64 0.39
N LEU A 80 -0.71 -3.52 1.42
CA LEU A 80 -0.40 -3.89 2.80
C LEU A 80 -1.48 -4.80 3.36
N CYS A 81 -1.07 -5.90 4.00
CA CYS A 81 -1.96 -6.71 4.84
C CYS A 81 -1.21 -7.14 6.11
N HIS A 82 -1.65 -8.22 6.77
CA HIS A 82 -1.01 -8.65 8.02
C HIS A 82 0.42 -9.20 7.76
N HIS A 83 0.54 -10.20 6.88
CA HIS A 83 1.82 -10.87 6.59
C HIS A 83 2.24 -10.80 5.12
N GLY A 84 1.48 -10.16 4.25
CA GLY A 84 1.85 -9.97 2.86
C GLY A 84 1.18 -10.89 1.85
N MET A 85 0.33 -11.83 2.27
CA MET A 85 -0.30 -12.78 1.36
C MET A 85 -1.55 -12.23 0.67
N ARG A 86 -2.47 -11.66 1.44
CA ARG A 86 -3.69 -11.04 0.87
C ARG A 86 -3.34 -9.86 -0.02
N SER A 87 -2.40 -9.05 0.43
CA SER A 87 -1.98 -7.88 -0.33
C SER A 87 -1.28 -8.24 -1.63
N LEU A 88 -0.56 -9.38 -1.66
CA LEU A 88 0.03 -9.86 -2.91
C LEU A 88 -1.04 -10.19 -3.94
N GLN A 89 -2.14 -10.85 -3.50
CA GLN A 89 -3.25 -11.15 -4.40
C GLN A 89 -3.89 -9.88 -4.94
N VAL A 90 -4.09 -8.88 -4.08
CA VAL A 90 -4.64 -7.59 -4.52
C VAL A 90 -3.68 -6.89 -5.49
N ALA A 91 -2.40 -6.89 -5.20
CA ALA A 91 -1.41 -6.25 -6.07
C ALA A 91 -1.40 -6.90 -7.46
N ASN A 92 -1.47 -8.24 -7.52
CA ASN A 92 -1.57 -8.95 -8.79
C ASN A 92 -2.84 -8.57 -9.56
N PHE A 93 -3.96 -8.47 -8.85
CA PHE A 93 -5.24 -8.07 -9.45
C PHE A 93 -5.16 -6.66 -10.03
N LEU A 94 -4.57 -5.72 -9.28
CA LEU A 94 -4.41 -4.34 -9.75
C LEU A 94 -3.52 -4.28 -10.98
N GLN A 95 -2.42 -5.02 -11.00
CA GLN A 95 -1.54 -5.09 -12.17
C GLN A 95 -2.29 -5.57 -13.40
N GLN A 96 -3.10 -6.62 -13.25
CA GLN A 96 -3.90 -7.16 -14.34
C GLN A 96 -4.98 -6.17 -14.79
N SER A 97 -5.37 -5.26 -13.92
CA SER A 97 -6.39 -4.23 -14.21
C SER A 97 -5.80 -2.95 -14.81
N GLY A 98 -4.50 -2.93 -15.10
CA GLY A 98 -3.86 -1.80 -15.78
C GLY A 98 -3.04 -0.88 -14.91
N PHE A 99 -2.93 -1.15 -13.59
CA PHE A 99 -2.06 -0.37 -12.72
C PHE A 99 -0.61 -0.80 -12.93
N THR A 100 0.27 0.14 -13.28
CA THR A 100 1.65 -0.18 -13.66
C THR A 100 2.64 -0.06 -12.51
N GLU A 101 2.35 0.78 -11.52
CA GLU A 101 3.27 1.09 -10.42
C GLU A 101 2.75 0.48 -9.12
N VAL A 102 2.72 -0.85 -9.05
CA VAL A 102 2.19 -1.58 -7.89
C VAL A 102 3.26 -2.49 -7.32
N VAL A 103 3.46 -2.42 -6.01
CA VAL A 103 4.31 -3.34 -5.28
C VAL A 103 3.54 -3.94 -4.11
N ASN A 104 4.00 -5.09 -3.62
CA ASN A 104 3.49 -5.69 -2.39
C ASN A 104 4.49 -5.48 -1.26
N LEU A 105 4.03 -5.01 -0.11
CA LEU A 105 4.88 -4.86 1.07
C LEU A 105 5.11 -6.22 1.69
N GLN A 106 6.31 -6.74 1.50
CA GLN A 106 6.70 -8.07 1.94
C GLN A 106 6.68 -8.14 3.48
N GLY A 107 5.98 -9.13 4.01
CA GLY A 107 5.84 -9.31 5.45
C GLY A 107 4.74 -8.46 6.08
N GLY A 108 4.11 -7.55 5.33
CA GLY A 108 2.96 -6.78 5.77
C GLY A 108 3.20 -5.89 6.97
N ILE A 109 2.14 -5.60 7.72
CA ILE A 109 2.22 -4.72 8.89
C ILE A 109 3.05 -5.35 10.02
N ASP A 110 3.15 -6.68 10.05
CA ASP A 110 4.01 -7.37 11.00
C ASP A 110 5.48 -6.96 10.80
N ALA A 111 5.95 -7.01 9.56
CA ALA A 111 7.31 -6.54 9.23
C ALA A 111 7.45 -5.03 9.43
N TRP A 112 6.40 -4.27 9.13
CA TRP A 112 6.39 -2.82 9.37
C TRP A 112 6.67 -2.50 10.84
N SER A 113 5.97 -3.20 11.75
CA SER A 113 6.18 -3.02 13.18
C SER A 113 7.60 -3.35 13.60
N GLN A 114 8.16 -4.43 13.05
CA GLN A 114 9.50 -4.88 13.42
C GLN A 114 10.62 -4.01 12.85
N LEU A 115 10.45 -3.54 11.62
CA LEU A 115 11.54 -2.93 10.86
C LEU A 115 11.44 -1.41 10.73
N LEU A 116 10.24 -0.84 10.80
CA LEU A 116 10.05 0.59 10.56
C LEU A 116 9.53 1.34 11.79
N ASP A 117 8.50 0.81 12.45
CA ASP A 117 7.82 1.55 13.52
C ASP A 117 7.37 0.63 14.63
N PRO A 118 8.19 0.50 15.71
CA PRO A 118 7.84 -0.38 16.84
C PRO A 118 6.57 0.05 17.58
N SER A 119 6.09 1.27 17.39
CA SER A 119 4.84 1.74 18.02
C SER A 119 3.61 1.13 17.37
N VAL A 120 3.72 0.56 16.18
CA VAL A 120 2.63 -0.18 15.53
C VAL A 120 2.50 -1.53 16.22
N ALA A 121 1.30 -1.82 16.72
CA ALA A 121 1.07 -3.07 17.45
C ALA A 121 1.22 -4.29 16.55
N GLN A 122 1.76 -5.35 17.12
CA GLN A 122 1.75 -6.68 16.49
C GLN A 122 0.52 -7.44 16.99
N TYR A 123 -0.12 -8.20 16.11
CA TYR A 123 -1.31 -8.96 16.49
C TYR A 123 -1.37 -10.34 15.83
#